data_54441e73c868eaf8b00994b76d3eaa33
#
_entry.id   54441e73c868eaf8b00994b76d3eaa33
#
_cell.length_a   1.000
_cell.length_b   1.000
_cell.length_c   1.000
_cell.angle_alpha   90.00
_cell.angle_beta   90.00
_cell.angle_gamma   90.00
#
_symmetry.space_group_name_H-M   'P 1'
#
loop_
_entity.id
_entity.type
_entity.pdbx_description
1 polymer ?
#
loop_
_entity_poly.entity_id
_entity_poly.type
_entity_poly.pdbx_seq_one_letter_code
_entity_poly.pdbx_strand_id
1 'polypeptide(L)'
;VATHPHSDHIGGMADVIGAFNVENVILSPATHTTKTYTNMLKAIDDSGAKVKIGVAGTEIFSDGDLSAVVIAPVTEDYSDLNNSSVMVMLTYGSRKFLFTGDAENGEENTITADIDCDVLKVGHHGSSTSTSRAFLTAASPEYAVISCGMGNSYGHPHIETLDRLKGAGVKIYRTDLQGDIIMTCDGEKITVNAEPSAAGGASSGESKSETTKATTTTKVTTTTVTEKPVEENPVSYSYVLNTNTMKIHRAGCSSVRRMSEENKGYTNDYDGAIAQGYVPCKICSPEKRNRYEKRIRKNQKD
;
A
#
# COMPACT_ATOMS: atom_id res chain seq x y z
N VAL A 1 -0.06 5.15 -17.18
CA VAL A 1 -1.29 4.76 -16.46
C VAL A 1 -1.34 5.48 -15.13
N ALA A 2 -2.44 6.20 -14.85
CA ALA A 2 -2.77 6.75 -13.54
C ALA A 2 -3.76 5.78 -12.87
N THR A 3 -3.28 4.99 -11.90
CA THR A 3 -4.08 3.91 -11.31
C THR A 3 -5.32 4.44 -10.60
N HIS A 4 -5.18 5.46 -9.78
CA HIS A 4 -6.28 6.14 -9.09
C HIS A 4 -5.82 7.54 -8.61
N PRO A 5 -6.74 8.45 -8.23
CA PRO A 5 -6.41 9.88 -8.08
C PRO A 5 -5.75 10.29 -6.76
N HIS A 6 -5.19 9.38 -5.97
CA HIS A 6 -4.43 9.74 -4.78
C HIS A 6 -3.05 10.33 -5.13
N SER A 7 -2.59 11.30 -4.34
CA SER A 7 -1.41 12.10 -4.65
C SER A 7 -0.11 11.31 -4.70
N ASP A 8 0.01 10.24 -3.94
CA ASP A 8 1.16 9.32 -3.93
C ASP A 8 1.25 8.46 -5.19
N HIS A 9 0.17 8.37 -5.99
CA HIS A 9 0.14 7.65 -7.27
C HIS A 9 0.25 8.57 -8.49
N ILE A 10 -0.25 9.79 -8.40
CA ILE A 10 -0.27 10.72 -9.53
C ILE A 10 0.62 11.95 -9.34
N GLY A 11 1.31 12.08 -8.19
CA GLY A 11 2.05 13.29 -7.83
C GLY A 11 3.16 13.67 -8.80
N GLY A 12 3.85 12.70 -9.37
CA GLY A 12 4.90 12.91 -10.36
C GLY A 12 4.43 12.94 -11.81
N MET A 13 3.15 12.68 -12.09
CA MET A 13 2.69 12.50 -13.48
C MET A 13 2.78 13.78 -14.32
N ALA A 14 2.48 14.93 -13.74
CA ALA A 14 2.59 16.21 -14.47
C ALA A 14 4.03 16.46 -14.93
N ASP A 15 5.01 16.18 -14.09
CA ASP A 15 6.44 16.34 -14.41
C ASP A 15 6.89 15.36 -15.49
N VAL A 16 6.47 14.10 -15.42
CA VAL A 16 6.76 13.08 -16.43
C VAL A 16 6.15 13.44 -17.78
N ILE A 17 4.87 13.85 -17.80
CA ILE A 17 4.19 14.25 -19.04
C ILE A 17 4.84 15.48 -19.66
N GLY A 18 5.30 16.43 -18.83
CA GLY A 18 6.02 17.61 -19.32
C GLY A 18 7.44 17.35 -19.81
N ALA A 19 8.09 16.29 -19.31
CA ALA A 19 9.47 15.95 -19.64
C ALA A 19 9.61 15.02 -20.86
N PHE A 20 8.58 14.21 -21.16
CA PHE A 20 8.63 13.19 -22.20
C PHE A 20 7.50 13.38 -23.23
N ASN A 21 7.72 12.86 -24.45
CA ASN A 21 6.66 12.76 -25.43
C ASN A 21 5.70 11.62 -25.07
N VAL A 22 4.63 11.95 -24.32
CA VAL A 22 3.61 11.01 -23.90
C VAL A 22 2.47 11.01 -24.91
N GLU A 23 2.27 9.92 -25.62
CA GLU A 23 1.23 9.79 -26.65
C GLU A 23 -0.13 9.38 -26.09
N ASN A 24 -0.14 8.53 -25.07
CA ASN A 24 -1.35 7.97 -24.51
C ASN A 24 -1.31 7.98 -22.97
N VAL A 25 -2.45 8.30 -22.34
CA VAL A 25 -2.65 8.24 -20.91
C VAL A 25 -3.90 7.44 -20.61
N ILE A 26 -3.76 6.46 -19.70
CA ILE A 26 -4.90 5.73 -19.16
C ILE A 26 -5.21 6.31 -17.80
N LEU A 27 -6.44 6.77 -17.60
CA LEU A 27 -6.92 7.33 -16.33
C LEU A 27 -7.87 6.37 -15.63
N SER A 28 -7.86 6.37 -14.31
CA SER A 28 -8.96 5.83 -13.50
C SER A 28 -10.29 6.49 -13.87
N PRO A 29 -11.40 5.77 -13.82
CA PRO A 29 -12.73 6.35 -14.00
C PRO A 29 -13.13 7.31 -12.87
N ALA A 30 -12.49 7.21 -11.68
CA ALA A 30 -12.72 8.11 -10.58
C ALA A 30 -12.07 9.49 -10.81
N THR A 31 -12.72 10.52 -10.32
CA THR A 31 -12.24 11.90 -10.36
C THR A 31 -11.92 12.41 -8.96
N HIS A 32 -11.07 13.45 -8.88
CA HIS A 32 -10.74 14.09 -7.61
C HIS A 32 -10.62 15.62 -7.78
N THR A 33 -10.68 16.34 -6.65
CA THR A 33 -10.63 17.82 -6.64
C THR A 33 -9.31 18.38 -6.12
N THR A 34 -8.30 17.52 -5.85
CA THR A 34 -7.00 17.96 -5.37
C THR A 34 -6.24 18.76 -6.43
N LYS A 35 -5.34 19.63 -5.97
CA LYS A 35 -4.43 20.36 -6.83
C LYS A 35 -3.54 19.43 -7.66
N THR A 36 -3.09 18.31 -7.07
CA THR A 36 -2.29 17.29 -7.75
C THR A 36 -3.04 16.72 -8.95
N TYR A 37 -4.29 16.33 -8.74
CA TYR A 37 -5.15 15.80 -9.82
C TYR A 37 -5.38 16.84 -10.92
N THR A 38 -5.71 18.09 -10.55
CA THR A 38 -5.93 19.18 -11.49
C THR A 38 -4.68 19.51 -12.30
N ASN A 39 -3.49 19.50 -11.66
CA ASN A 39 -2.21 19.73 -12.35
C ASN A 39 -1.91 18.61 -13.34
N MET A 40 -2.18 17.35 -12.99
CA MET A 40 -2.05 16.22 -13.90
C MET A 40 -2.94 16.39 -15.14
N LEU A 41 -4.22 16.70 -14.94
CA LEU A 41 -5.16 16.91 -16.05
C LEU A 41 -4.70 18.06 -16.98
N LYS A 42 -4.20 19.14 -16.38
CA LYS A 42 -3.64 20.25 -17.17
C LYS A 42 -2.42 19.81 -17.98
N ALA A 43 -1.50 19.06 -17.40
CA ALA A 43 -0.33 18.58 -18.13
C ALA A 43 -0.72 17.64 -19.29
N ILE A 44 -1.74 16.81 -19.11
CA ILE A 44 -2.29 15.95 -20.17
C ILE A 44 -2.86 16.80 -21.31
N ASP A 45 -3.67 17.80 -20.98
CA ASP A 45 -4.26 18.72 -21.97
C ASP A 45 -3.18 19.49 -22.75
N ASP A 46 -2.21 20.08 -22.04
CA ASP A 46 -1.09 20.80 -22.62
C ASP A 46 -0.21 19.92 -23.56
N SER A 47 -0.08 18.62 -23.26
CA SER A 47 0.74 17.67 -24.03
C SER A 47 0.05 17.19 -25.32
N GLY A 48 -1.28 17.27 -25.39
CA GLY A 48 -2.06 16.68 -26.48
C GLY A 48 -2.12 15.15 -26.46
N ALA A 49 -1.74 14.50 -25.35
CA ALA A 49 -1.81 13.04 -25.20
C ALA A 49 -3.25 12.55 -25.30
N LYS A 50 -3.44 11.40 -25.95
CA LYS A 50 -4.74 10.75 -26.05
C LYS A 50 -5.10 10.12 -24.71
N VAL A 51 -6.33 10.35 -24.25
CA VAL A 51 -6.82 9.81 -22.98
C VAL A 51 -7.78 8.65 -23.23
N LYS A 52 -7.59 7.57 -22.49
CA LYS A 52 -8.57 6.47 -22.35
C LYS A 52 -8.92 6.30 -20.88
N ILE A 53 -10.16 5.98 -20.58
CA ILE A 53 -10.56 5.55 -19.24
C ILE A 53 -10.27 4.07 -19.10
N GLY A 54 -9.52 3.71 -18.05
CA GLY A 54 -9.14 2.34 -17.75
C GLY A 54 -10.22 1.62 -16.96
N VAL A 55 -10.95 0.74 -17.61
CA VAL A 55 -11.91 -0.21 -17.02
C VAL A 55 -11.58 -1.60 -17.53
N ALA A 56 -12.06 -2.64 -16.86
CA ALA A 56 -11.79 -4.02 -17.23
C ALA A 56 -12.03 -4.28 -18.71
N GLY A 57 -11.06 -4.92 -19.37
CA GLY A 57 -11.06 -5.19 -20.81
C GLY A 57 -10.49 -4.07 -21.68
N THR A 58 -10.10 -2.91 -21.13
CA THR A 58 -9.43 -1.85 -21.91
C THR A 58 -8.04 -2.32 -22.30
N GLU A 59 -7.80 -2.47 -23.61
CA GLU A 59 -6.46 -2.69 -24.14
C GLU A 59 -5.64 -1.40 -24.07
N ILE A 60 -4.47 -1.49 -23.45
CA ILE A 60 -3.50 -0.39 -23.36
C ILE A 60 -2.64 -0.39 -24.62
N PHE A 61 -2.02 -1.53 -24.90
CA PHE A 61 -1.29 -1.80 -26.13
C PHE A 61 -1.15 -3.32 -26.38
N SER A 62 -0.87 -3.68 -27.64
CA SER A 62 -0.49 -5.02 -28.08
C SER A 62 0.52 -4.90 -29.21
N ASP A 63 1.72 -5.50 -29.04
CA ASP A 63 2.79 -5.50 -30.02
C ASP A 63 3.58 -6.81 -29.93
N GLY A 64 3.35 -7.70 -30.90
CA GLY A 64 3.94 -9.04 -30.92
C GLY A 64 3.60 -9.82 -29.65
N ASP A 65 4.65 -10.27 -28.94
CA ASP A 65 4.51 -11.04 -27.69
C ASP A 65 4.32 -10.19 -26.45
N LEU A 66 4.29 -8.86 -26.59
CA LEU A 66 4.12 -7.91 -25.50
C LEU A 66 2.74 -7.27 -25.55
N SER A 67 1.97 -7.38 -24.49
CA SER A 67 0.64 -6.76 -24.37
C SER A 67 0.34 -6.27 -22.98
N ALA A 68 -0.53 -5.27 -22.86
CA ALA A 68 -1.05 -4.80 -21.61
C ALA A 68 -2.56 -4.57 -21.70
N VAL A 69 -3.28 -5.10 -20.72
CA VAL A 69 -4.74 -5.00 -20.62
C VAL A 69 -5.15 -4.60 -19.20
N VAL A 70 -6.20 -3.82 -19.08
CA VAL A 70 -6.80 -3.46 -17.79
C VAL A 70 -7.69 -4.60 -17.31
N ILE A 71 -7.46 -5.05 -16.06
CA ILE A 71 -8.21 -6.13 -15.40
C ILE A 71 -9.33 -5.58 -14.51
N ALA A 72 -9.10 -4.40 -13.91
CA ALA A 72 -10.02 -3.71 -13.03
C ALA A 72 -9.84 -2.18 -13.20
N PRO A 73 -10.80 -1.33 -12.78
CA PRO A 73 -12.00 -1.69 -12.04
C PRO A 73 -13.07 -2.35 -12.91
N VAL A 74 -13.86 -3.23 -12.27
CA VAL A 74 -15.02 -3.92 -12.85
C VAL A 74 -16.30 -3.22 -12.43
N THR A 75 -16.34 -2.68 -11.20
CA THR A 75 -17.51 -1.99 -10.66
C THR A 75 -17.58 -0.54 -11.13
N GLU A 76 -18.78 0.05 -11.08
CA GLU A 76 -19.00 1.47 -11.38
C GLU A 76 -19.17 2.32 -10.10
N ASP A 77 -18.99 1.73 -8.91
CA ASP A 77 -18.99 2.45 -7.63
C ASP A 77 -17.56 2.87 -7.26
N TYR A 78 -17.25 4.14 -7.49
CA TYR A 78 -15.96 4.75 -7.20
C TYR A 78 -15.98 5.62 -5.92
N SER A 79 -16.89 5.35 -5.00
CA SER A 79 -16.98 6.07 -3.72
C SER A 79 -15.76 5.84 -2.83
N ASP A 80 -15.09 4.70 -2.99
CA ASP A 80 -13.76 4.43 -2.46
C ASP A 80 -12.74 4.53 -3.59
N LEU A 81 -11.87 5.55 -3.52
CA LEU A 81 -10.92 5.85 -4.60
C LEU A 81 -9.88 4.74 -4.80
N ASN A 82 -9.52 3.99 -3.76
CA ASN A 82 -8.61 2.86 -3.88
C ASN A 82 -9.20 1.77 -4.77
N ASN A 83 -10.50 1.49 -4.62
CA ASN A 83 -11.22 0.52 -5.43
C ASN A 83 -11.49 1.00 -6.87
N SER A 84 -11.16 2.24 -7.21
CA SER A 84 -11.12 2.72 -8.59
C SER A 84 -9.78 2.46 -9.30
N SER A 85 -8.87 1.75 -8.67
CA SER A 85 -7.53 1.48 -9.18
C SER A 85 -7.55 0.73 -10.50
N VAL A 86 -6.92 1.30 -11.50
CA VAL A 86 -6.66 0.62 -12.78
C VAL A 86 -5.63 -0.47 -12.54
N MET A 87 -6.09 -1.71 -12.48
CA MET A 87 -5.21 -2.88 -12.43
C MET A 87 -4.80 -3.26 -13.84
N VAL A 88 -3.52 -3.54 -14.04
CA VAL A 88 -2.96 -3.87 -15.35
C VAL A 88 -2.30 -5.24 -15.32
N MET A 89 -2.69 -6.11 -16.26
CA MET A 89 -1.94 -7.30 -16.60
C MET A 89 -1.03 -6.97 -17.80
N LEU A 90 0.27 -7.08 -17.58
CA LEU A 90 1.30 -6.98 -18.60
C LEU A 90 1.78 -8.39 -18.91
N THR A 91 1.69 -8.81 -20.16
CA THR A 91 2.19 -10.10 -20.64
C THR A 91 3.35 -9.88 -21.59
N TYR A 92 4.45 -10.60 -21.40
CA TYR A 92 5.56 -10.66 -22.34
C TYR A 92 6.02 -12.10 -22.51
N GLY A 93 5.82 -12.63 -23.72
CA GLY A 93 6.04 -14.04 -24.00
C GLY A 93 5.19 -14.93 -23.09
N SER A 94 5.85 -15.77 -22.30
CA SER A 94 5.20 -16.64 -21.31
C SER A 94 5.04 -16.01 -19.93
N ARG A 95 5.48 -14.76 -19.70
CA ARG A 95 5.53 -14.12 -18.39
C ARG A 95 4.47 -13.06 -18.22
N LYS A 96 3.86 -13.05 -17.02
CA LYS A 96 2.77 -12.17 -16.66
C LYS A 96 3.12 -11.34 -15.41
N PHE A 97 2.85 -10.04 -15.48
CA PHE A 97 3.05 -9.09 -14.39
C PHE A 97 1.72 -8.42 -14.06
N LEU A 98 1.26 -8.54 -12.83
CA LEU A 98 0.02 -7.93 -12.36
C LEU A 98 0.30 -6.72 -11.48
N PHE A 99 -0.14 -5.54 -11.93
CA PHE A 99 -0.07 -4.28 -11.19
C PHE A 99 -1.45 -3.93 -10.66
N THR A 100 -1.60 -3.80 -9.35
CA THR A 100 -2.93 -3.72 -8.70
C THR A 100 -3.29 -2.31 -8.22
N GLY A 101 -2.38 -1.33 -8.34
CA GLY A 101 -2.60 -0.03 -7.69
C GLY A 101 -2.85 -0.22 -6.19
N ASP A 102 -3.89 0.42 -5.68
CA ASP A 102 -4.32 0.32 -4.29
C ASP A 102 -5.69 -0.33 -4.12
N ALA A 103 -6.11 -1.12 -5.12
CA ALA A 103 -7.36 -1.85 -5.04
C ALA A 103 -7.40 -2.70 -3.76
N GLU A 104 -8.55 -2.68 -3.11
CA GLU A 104 -8.82 -3.37 -1.87
C GLU A 104 -9.73 -4.60 -2.10
N ASN A 105 -9.98 -5.35 -1.05
CA ASN A 105 -10.82 -6.56 -1.10
C ASN A 105 -12.18 -6.34 -1.78
N GLY A 106 -12.71 -5.12 -1.73
CA GLY A 106 -13.96 -4.77 -2.40
C GLY A 106 -13.88 -4.98 -3.89
N GLU A 107 -12.84 -4.45 -4.54
CA GLU A 107 -12.62 -4.58 -5.97
C GLU A 107 -12.05 -5.95 -6.34
N GLU A 108 -11.10 -6.47 -5.54
CA GLU A 108 -10.50 -7.80 -5.77
C GLU A 108 -11.57 -8.90 -5.94
N ASN A 109 -12.65 -8.85 -5.16
CA ASN A 109 -13.73 -9.83 -5.18
C ASN A 109 -14.65 -9.72 -6.41
N THR A 110 -14.54 -8.67 -7.21
CA THR A 110 -15.36 -8.47 -8.42
C THR A 110 -14.68 -8.99 -9.67
N ILE A 111 -13.38 -9.25 -9.61
CA ILE A 111 -12.58 -9.67 -10.75
C ILE A 111 -12.96 -11.09 -11.15
N THR A 112 -13.36 -11.24 -12.42
CA THR A 112 -13.70 -12.55 -13.02
C THR A 112 -12.68 -12.99 -14.08
N ALA A 113 -11.77 -12.11 -14.46
CA ALA A 113 -10.68 -12.41 -15.40
C ALA A 113 -9.67 -13.38 -14.77
N ASP A 114 -8.93 -14.10 -15.62
CA ASP A 114 -7.75 -14.84 -15.19
C ASP A 114 -6.67 -13.84 -14.74
N ILE A 115 -6.24 -13.95 -13.48
CA ILE A 115 -5.23 -13.08 -12.87
C ILE A 115 -3.96 -13.85 -12.47
N ASP A 116 -3.82 -15.11 -12.89
CA ASP A 116 -2.58 -15.88 -12.70
C ASP A 116 -1.39 -15.08 -13.25
N CYS A 117 -0.33 -14.92 -12.46
CA CYS A 117 0.81 -14.08 -12.81
C CYS A 117 2.11 -14.57 -12.18
N ASP A 118 3.25 -14.26 -12.82
CA ASP A 118 4.57 -14.55 -12.25
C ASP A 118 4.98 -13.50 -11.20
N VAL A 119 4.65 -12.23 -11.46
CA VAL A 119 5.01 -11.09 -10.61
C VAL A 119 3.77 -10.32 -10.20
N LEU A 120 3.59 -10.15 -8.90
CA LEU A 120 2.54 -9.32 -8.32
C LEU A 120 3.14 -8.04 -7.72
N LYS A 121 2.76 -6.86 -8.22
CA LYS A 121 2.88 -5.63 -7.44
C LYS A 121 1.78 -5.65 -6.38
N VAL A 122 2.17 -5.85 -5.14
CA VAL A 122 1.24 -5.98 -4.00
C VAL A 122 0.38 -4.73 -3.85
N GLY A 123 -0.91 -4.93 -3.66
CA GLY A 123 -1.89 -3.85 -3.54
C GLY A 123 -1.67 -2.96 -2.33
N HIS A 124 -1.98 -1.69 -2.49
CA HIS A 124 -2.06 -0.69 -1.43
C HIS A 124 -0.84 -0.70 -0.50
N HIS A 125 0.36 -0.71 -1.09
CA HIS A 125 1.66 -0.70 -0.39
C HIS A 125 1.83 -1.81 0.65
N GLY A 126 1.06 -2.91 0.52
CA GLY A 126 1.02 -4.00 1.49
C GLY A 126 0.04 -3.76 2.65
N SER A 127 -0.99 -2.92 2.46
CA SER A 127 -2.10 -2.78 3.41
C SER A 127 -2.78 -4.13 3.68
N SER A 128 -3.28 -4.32 4.89
CA SER A 128 -4.09 -5.51 5.25
C SER A 128 -5.45 -5.56 4.55
N THR A 129 -5.91 -4.43 3.98
CA THR A 129 -7.17 -4.33 3.24
C THR A 129 -7.08 -4.83 1.80
N SER A 130 -5.86 -5.06 1.29
CA SER A 130 -5.57 -5.50 -0.08
C SER A 130 -4.87 -6.86 -0.10
N THR A 131 -4.74 -7.45 -1.28
CA THR A 131 -4.08 -8.75 -1.51
C THR A 131 -4.68 -9.82 -0.60
N SER A 132 -6.00 -9.98 -0.69
CA SER A 132 -6.74 -10.97 0.08
C SER A 132 -6.23 -12.39 -0.18
N ARG A 133 -6.52 -13.31 0.72
CA ARG A 133 -6.13 -14.72 0.52
C ARG A 133 -6.73 -15.31 -0.78
N ALA A 134 -7.98 -14.97 -1.09
CA ALA A 134 -8.64 -15.43 -2.31
C ALA A 134 -7.96 -14.87 -3.56
N PHE A 135 -7.69 -13.56 -3.58
CA PHE A 135 -6.98 -12.89 -4.66
C PHE A 135 -5.56 -13.46 -4.84
N LEU A 136 -4.80 -13.61 -3.76
CA LEU A 136 -3.44 -14.16 -3.80
C LEU A 136 -3.42 -15.61 -4.30
N THR A 137 -4.44 -16.42 -3.94
CA THR A 137 -4.57 -17.78 -4.44
C THR A 137 -4.85 -17.82 -5.95
N ALA A 138 -5.69 -16.91 -6.44
CA ALA A 138 -6.00 -16.81 -7.87
C ALA A 138 -4.82 -16.24 -8.68
N ALA A 139 -4.10 -15.26 -8.14
CA ALA A 139 -2.93 -14.66 -8.78
C ALA A 139 -1.70 -15.56 -8.76
N SER A 140 -1.56 -16.43 -7.77
CA SER A 140 -0.51 -17.46 -7.61
C SER A 140 0.92 -17.01 -7.97
N PRO A 141 1.39 -15.83 -7.55
CA PRO A 141 2.65 -15.26 -8.03
C PRO A 141 3.88 -16.00 -7.47
N GLU A 142 4.94 -16.08 -8.27
CA GLU A 142 6.27 -16.48 -7.78
C GLU A 142 6.95 -15.32 -7.02
N TYR A 143 6.75 -14.09 -7.50
CA TYR A 143 7.39 -12.88 -6.97
C TYR A 143 6.32 -11.87 -6.53
N ALA A 144 6.53 -11.25 -5.38
CA ALA A 144 5.72 -10.13 -4.88
C ALA A 144 6.61 -8.91 -4.62
N VAL A 145 6.25 -7.77 -5.19
CA VAL A 145 6.94 -6.49 -4.97
C VAL A 145 6.04 -5.58 -4.16
N ILE A 146 6.55 -5.11 -3.02
CA ILE A 146 5.88 -4.15 -2.16
C ILE A 146 6.60 -2.80 -2.29
N SER A 147 5.91 -1.80 -2.85
CA SER A 147 6.39 -0.43 -2.94
C SER A 147 5.87 0.35 -1.74
N CYS A 148 6.73 0.64 -0.79
CA CYS A 148 6.41 1.41 0.42
C CYS A 148 7.64 2.19 0.90
N GLY A 149 7.43 3.28 1.63
CA GLY A 149 8.50 4.08 2.18
C GLY A 149 9.02 3.53 3.50
N MET A 150 10.33 3.62 3.73
CA MET A 150 10.93 3.31 5.03
C MET A 150 10.31 4.21 6.11
N GLY A 151 9.87 3.60 7.21
CA GLY A 151 9.30 4.33 8.35
C GLY A 151 7.99 5.08 8.02
N ASN A 152 7.24 4.65 6.98
CA ASN A 152 5.99 5.28 6.61
C ASN A 152 4.98 5.28 7.75
N SER A 153 4.20 6.35 7.85
CA SER A 153 3.26 6.57 8.95
C SER A 153 2.03 5.66 8.94
N TYR A 154 1.86 4.87 7.87
CA TYR A 154 0.73 3.92 7.73
C TYR A 154 1.07 2.55 8.32
N GLY A 155 2.35 2.29 8.59
CA GLY A 155 2.83 0.98 9.05
C GLY A 155 2.85 -0.08 7.94
N HIS A 156 2.86 0.37 6.67
CA HIS A 156 2.96 -0.54 5.53
C HIS A 156 4.40 -1.06 5.34
N PRO A 157 4.56 -2.34 4.94
CA PRO A 157 3.51 -3.34 4.77
C PRO A 157 3.03 -3.88 6.12
N HIS A 158 1.73 -4.14 6.24
CA HIS A 158 1.16 -4.76 7.42
C HIS A 158 1.60 -6.23 7.55
N ILE A 159 1.75 -6.68 8.80
CA ILE A 159 2.19 -8.04 9.09
C ILE A 159 1.24 -9.10 8.50
N GLU A 160 -0.06 -8.83 8.50
CA GLU A 160 -1.07 -9.73 7.95
C GLU A 160 -0.86 -9.98 6.45
N THR A 161 -0.40 -8.97 5.70
CA THR A 161 -0.10 -9.09 4.27
C THR A 161 1.20 -9.87 4.07
N LEU A 162 2.22 -9.59 4.87
CA LEU A 162 3.47 -10.35 4.84
C LEU A 162 3.23 -11.83 5.17
N ASP A 163 2.41 -12.12 6.17
CA ASP A 163 2.10 -13.50 6.57
C ASP A 163 1.29 -14.24 5.50
N ARG A 164 0.39 -13.55 4.77
CA ARG A 164 -0.31 -14.15 3.63
C ARG A 164 0.67 -14.52 2.50
N LEU A 165 1.55 -13.59 2.12
CA LEU A 165 2.55 -13.82 1.08
C LEU A 165 3.52 -14.94 1.45
N LYS A 166 4.01 -14.97 2.69
CA LYS A 166 4.85 -16.06 3.23
C LYS A 166 4.14 -17.39 3.20
N GLY A 167 2.89 -17.42 3.68
CA GLY A 167 2.09 -18.64 3.72
C GLY A 167 1.82 -19.21 2.33
N ALA A 168 1.87 -18.39 1.28
CA ALA A 168 1.78 -18.79 -0.12
C ALA A 168 3.15 -19.15 -0.73
N GLY A 169 4.27 -19.03 -0.01
CA GLY A 169 5.60 -19.35 -0.50
C GLY A 169 6.18 -18.36 -1.50
N VAL A 170 5.62 -17.14 -1.56
CA VAL A 170 6.01 -16.11 -2.52
C VAL A 170 7.35 -15.47 -2.15
N LYS A 171 8.21 -15.21 -3.12
CA LYS A 171 9.46 -14.44 -2.95
C LYS A 171 9.13 -12.96 -2.83
N ILE A 172 9.39 -12.36 -1.67
CA ILE A 172 8.98 -10.99 -1.36
C ILE A 172 10.14 -10.02 -1.56
N TYR A 173 9.89 -8.90 -2.26
CA TYR A 173 10.81 -7.78 -2.43
C TYR A 173 10.15 -6.51 -1.91
N ARG A 174 10.91 -5.66 -1.19
CA ARG A 174 10.38 -4.48 -0.50
C ARG A 174 11.28 -3.27 -0.73
N THR A 175 10.70 -2.18 -1.25
CA THR A 175 11.47 -0.96 -1.53
C THR A 175 11.94 -0.24 -0.26
N ASP A 176 11.25 -0.38 0.86
CA ASP A 176 11.64 0.19 2.16
C ASP A 176 12.90 -0.48 2.78
N LEU A 177 13.24 -1.70 2.34
CA LEU A 177 14.41 -2.45 2.81
C LEU A 177 15.54 -2.51 1.79
N GLN A 178 15.21 -2.50 0.49
CA GLN A 178 16.13 -2.84 -0.59
C GLN A 178 16.36 -1.69 -1.58
N GLY A 179 15.61 -0.57 -1.42
CA GLY A 179 15.65 0.54 -2.37
C GLY A 179 15.01 0.16 -3.71
N ASP A 180 15.70 0.39 -4.80
CA ASP A 180 15.18 0.13 -6.14
C ASP A 180 15.16 -1.36 -6.46
N ILE A 181 13.99 -1.89 -6.76
CA ILE A 181 13.78 -3.26 -7.23
C ILE A 181 13.65 -3.23 -8.76
N ILE A 182 14.65 -3.79 -9.43
CA ILE A 182 14.70 -3.89 -10.88
C ILE A 182 14.47 -5.33 -11.29
N MET A 183 13.38 -5.57 -12.01
CA MET A 183 13.08 -6.85 -12.63
C MET A 183 13.25 -6.73 -14.14
N THR A 184 14.00 -7.63 -14.74
CA THR A 184 14.15 -7.73 -16.20
C THR A 184 13.56 -9.04 -16.68
N CYS A 185 12.90 -8.98 -17.84
CA CYS A 185 12.25 -10.13 -18.48
C CYS A 185 12.61 -10.15 -19.97
N ASP A 186 12.91 -11.33 -20.50
CA ASP A 186 13.16 -11.57 -21.92
C ASP A 186 12.00 -12.32 -22.63
N GLY A 187 10.85 -12.45 -21.91
CA GLY A 187 9.68 -13.21 -22.36
C GLY A 187 9.63 -14.64 -21.83
N GLU A 188 10.74 -15.19 -21.38
CA GLU A 188 10.84 -16.54 -20.79
C GLU A 188 11.37 -16.52 -19.37
N LYS A 189 12.35 -15.67 -19.08
CA LYS A 189 13.06 -15.60 -17.82
C LYS A 189 12.90 -14.23 -17.16
N ILE A 190 12.64 -14.26 -15.86
CA ILE A 190 12.65 -13.07 -14.98
C ILE A 190 13.92 -13.10 -14.14
N THR A 191 14.62 -11.96 -14.07
CA THR A 191 15.76 -11.75 -13.18
C THR A 191 15.53 -10.53 -12.32
N VAL A 192 16.04 -10.55 -11.08
CA VAL A 192 15.87 -9.48 -10.10
C VAL A 192 17.25 -9.03 -9.62
N ASN A 193 17.45 -7.73 -9.44
CA ASN A 193 18.70 -7.12 -8.99
C ASN A 193 19.01 -7.32 -7.49
N ALA A 194 18.10 -7.92 -6.75
CA ALA A 194 18.18 -8.10 -5.30
C ALA A 194 17.82 -9.53 -4.89
N GLU A 195 18.27 -9.96 -3.71
CA GLU A 195 17.78 -11.18 -3.08
C GLU A 195 16.42 -10.93 -2.41
N PRO A 196 15.53 -11.94 -2.32
CA PRO A 196 14.26 -11.79 -1.61
C PRO A 196 14.47 -11.32 -0.17
N SER A 197 13.61 -10.43 0.29
CA SER A 197 13.63 -9.98 1.68
C SER A 197 13.43 -11.16 2.62
N ALA A 198 14.25 -11.26 3.66
CA ALA A 198 14.02 -12.25 4.70
C ALA A 198 12.62 -12.06 5.27
N ALA A 199 11.84 -13.12 5.23
CA ALA A 199 10.47 -13.10 5.67
C ALA A 199 10.41 -12.82 7.18
N GLY A 200 10.15 -11.56 7.62
CA GLY A 200 9.91 -11.23 9.02
C GLY A 200 10.71 -10.08 9.63
N GLY A 201 11.43 -9.29 8.85
CA GLY A 201 12.07 -8.09 9.38
C GLY A 201 11.09 -6.92 9.45
N ALA A 202 10.56 -6.61 10.65
CA ALA A 202 10.22 -5.23 10.96
C ALA A 202 11.49 -4.40 10.78
N SER A 203 11.39 -3.19 10.21
CA SER A 203 12.51 -2.29 9.95
C SER A 203 13.21 -1.92 11.26
N SER A 204 14.18 -2.73 11.69
CA SER A 204 15.22 -2.30 12.62
C SER A 204 16.41 -1.87 11.76
N GLY A 205 16.67 -0.58 11.72
CA GLY A 205 17.80 -0.02 10.97
C GLY A 205 19.14 -0.53 11.48
N GLU A 206 19.77 -1.43 10.74
CA GLU A 206 21.20 -1.65 10.80
C GLU A 206 21.75 -1.76 9.38
N SER A 207 22.30 -0.65 8.94
CA SER A 207 23.13 -0.58 7.74
C SER A 207 24.48 -1.19 8.03
N LYS A 208 24.84 -2.31 7.42
CA LYS A 208 26.24 -2.72 7.29
C LYS A 208 26.83 -2.09 6.02
N SER A 209 27.49 -0.97 6.23
CA SER A 209 28.42 -0.39 5.28
C SER A 209 29.80 -1.02 5.49
N GLU A 210 30.35 -1.65 4.47
CA GLU A 210 31.79 -2.00 4.46
C GLU A 210 32.62 -0.73 4.26
N THR A 211 33.56 -0.59 5.17
CA THR A 211 34.39 0.56 5.42
C THR A 211 35.60 0.58 4.52
N THR A 212 35.85 1.69 3.85
CA THR A 212 37.23 2.10 3.49
C THR A 212 37.66 3.21 4.46
N LYS A 213 38.82 2.97 5.12
CA LYS A 213 39.39 3.81 6.16
C LYS A 213 39.78 5.20 5.68
N ALA A 214 39.42 6.22 6.46
CA ALA A 214 40.28 7.39 6.64
C ALA A 214 40.15 7.88 8.09
N THR A 215 41.27 7.95 8.78
CA THR A 215 41.45 8.33 10.17
C THR A 215 41.39 9.85 10.31
N THR A 216 40.56 10.38 11.21
CA THR A 216 40.83 11.67 11.85
C THR A 216 40.19 11.69 13.23
N THR A 217 41.07 11.91 14.22
CA THR A 217 40.82 11.94 15.67
C THR A 217 40.18 13.25 16.08
N THR A 218 39.04 13.24 16.74
CA THR A 218 38.62 14.36 17.59
C THR A 218 37.84 13.87 18.84
N LYS A 219 38.19 14.44 19.94
CA LYS A 219 38.02 14.17 21.35
C LYS A 219 36.53 14.12 21.77
N VAL A 220 36.16 13.07 22.49
CA VAL A 220 34.85 12.85 23.11
C VAL A 220 34.74 13.58 24.44
N THR A 221 33.66 14.27 24.67
CA THR A 221 33.21 14.68 26.01
C THR A 221 32.01 13.82 26.38
N THR A 222 32.19 13.05 27.46
CA THR A 222 31.22 12.10 27.98
C THR A 222 30.14 12.84 28.78
N THR A 223 28.87 12.67 28.42
CA THR A 223 27.76 12.98 29.31
C THR A 223 26.94 11.70 29.51
N THR A 224 26.96 11.23 30.74
CA THR A 224 26.26 10.04 31.19
C THR A 224 24.75 10.31 31.25
N VAL A 225 23.97 9.56 30.48
CA VAL A 225 22.52 9.49 30.66
C VAL A 225 22.15 8.08 31.05
N THR A 226 21.48 7.98 32.17
CA THR A 226 21.03 6.77 32.86
C THR A 226 20.01 6.02 31.99
N GLU A 227 20.26 4.76 31.73
CA GLU A 227 19.32 3.84 31.07
C GLU A 227 18.12 3.52 31.93
N LYS A 228 16.95 3.49 31.32
CA LYS A 228 15.73 2.91 31.87
C LYS A 228 15.33 1.72 30.98
N PRO A 229 14.82 0.62 31.53
CA PRO A 229 14.74 -0.67 30.83
C PRO A 229 13.73 -0.66 29.69
N VAL A 230 14.09 -1.35 28.62
CA VAL A 230 13.23 -1.63 27.46
C VAL A 230 12.33 -2.80 27.81
N GLU A 231 11.02 -2.56 27.85
CA GLU A 231 9.99 -3.58 27.90
C GLU A 231 9.26 -3.70 26.56
N GLU A 232 9.25 -4.93 26.07
CA GLU A 232 8.21 -5.69 25.39
C GLU A 232 7.51 -5.14 24.13
N ASN A 233 7.42 -6.05 23.13
CA ASN A 233 6.58 -6.12 21.93
C ASN A 233 5.44 -5.10 21.82
N PRO A 234 5.31 -4.37 20.69
CA PRO A 234 4.16 -3.50 20.47
C PRO A 234 2.90 -4.35 20.24
N VAL A 235 2.08 -4.44 21.23
CA VAL A 235 0.70 -4.91 21.10
C VAL A 235 -0.01 -3.95 20.13
N SER A 236 -0.48 -4.45 19.00
CA SER A 236 -1.26 -3.65 18.03
C SER A 236 -2.64 -3.35 18.63
N TYR A 237 -2.89 -2.09 18.94
CA TYR A 237 -4.18 -1.63 19.42
C TYR A 237 -5.05 -1.08 18.28
N SER A 238 -6.32 -1.46 18.26
CA SER A 238 -7.29 -0.97 17.28
C SER A 238 -7.75 0.46 17.56
N TYR A 239 -7.71 0.86 18.83
CA TYR A 239 -8.19 2.16 19.28
C TYR A 239 -7.20 2.85 20.19
N VAL A 240 -7.19 4.20 20.09
CA VAL A 240 -6.45 5.10 21.00
C VAL A 240 -7.46 5.93 21.77
N LEU A 241 -7.30 5.93 23.08
CA LEU A 241 -8.11 6.70 24.01
C LEU A 241 -7.41 8.04 24.30
N ASN A 242 -8.14 9.14 24.18
CA ASN A 242 -7.67 10.41 24.72
C ASN A 242 -8.20 10.55 26.16
N THR A 243 -7.34 10.33 27.13
CA THR A 243 -7.70 10.32 28.56
C THR A 243 -8.08 11.72 29.10
N ASN A 244 -7.58 12.78 28.44
CA ASN A 244 -7.90 14.15 28.80
C ASN A 244 -9.27 14.60 28.29
N THR A 245 -9.62 14.22 27.04
CA THR A 245 -10.89 14.64 26.42
C THR A 245 -11.96 13.55 26.41
N MET A 246 -11.67 12.41 26.99
CA MET A 246 -12.52 11.21 27.04
C MET A 246 -13.06 10.81 25.65
N LYS A 247 -12.18 10.80 24.64
CA LYS A 247 -12.52 10.40 23.28
C LYS A 247 -11.82 9.13 22.87
N ILE A 248 -12.57 8.22 22.22
CA ILE A 248 -12.01 7.04 21.57
C ILE A 248 -11.81 7.33 20.07
N HIS A 249 -10.61 7.00 19.57
CA HIS A 249 -10.18 7.19 18.21
C HIS A 249 -9.75 5.86 17.60
N ARG A 250 -9.81 5.75 16.26
CA ARG A 250 -9.05 4.72 15.54
C ARG A 250 -7.55 5.01 15.66
N ALA A 251 -6.72 3.99 15.66
CA ALA A 251 -5.27 4.14 15.79
C ALA A 251 -4.68 5.12 14.74
N GLY A 252 -5.16 5.08 13.48
CA GLY A 252 -4.74 5.96 12.39
C GLY A 252 -5.38 7.35 12.35
N CYS A 253 -6.15 7.76 13.38
CA CYS A 253 -6.82 9.06 13.38
C CYS A 253 -5.85 10.24 13.41
N SER A 254 -6.04 11.24 12.55
CA SER A 254 -5.19 12.46 12.50
C SER A 254 -5.14 13.21 13.83
N SER A 255 -6.18 13.11 14.66
CA SER A 255 -6.20 13.70 16.01
C SER A 255 -5.22 13.02 16.97
N VAL A 256 -4.94 11.72 16.78
CA VAL A 256 -4.00 10.96 17.62
C VAL A 256 -2.57 11.44 17.42
N ARG A 257 -2.19 11.84 16.19
CA ARG A 257 -0.85 12.36 15.89
C ARG A 257 -0.52 13.66 16.63
N ARG A 258 -1.54 14.44 16.99
CA ARG A 258 -1.39 15.72 17.71
C ARG A 258 -1.64 15.59 19.20
N MET A 259 -1.84 14.39 19.70
CA MET A 259 -2.10 14.10 21.11
C MET A 259 -0.78 13.88 21.85
N SER A 260 -0.61 14.51 23.02
CA SER A 260 0.53 14.23 23.91
C SER A 260 0.53 12.76 24.32
N GLU A 261 1.70 12.13 24.38
CA GLU A 261 1.82 10.70 24.76
C GLU A 261 1.20 10.41 26.14
N GLU A 262 1.34 11.32 27.09
CA GLU A 262 0.76 11.24 28.46
C GLU A 262 -0.77 11.13 28.46
N ASN A 263 -1.44 11.57 27.38
CA ASN A 263 -2.89 11.53 27.22
C ASN A 263 -3.36 10.35 26.34
N LYS A 264 -2.46 9.45 25.93
CA LYS A 264 -2.80 8.30 25.12
C LYS A 264 -3.00 7.06 25.97
N GLY A 265 -4.19 6.49 25.92
CA GLY A 265 -4.47 5.11 26.31
C GLY A 265 -4.68 4.25 25.07
N TYR A 266 -4.51 2.94 25.19
CA TYR A 266 -4.64 2.02 24.08
C TYR A 266 -5.58 0.87 24.43
N THR A 267 -6.46 0.46 23.48
CA THR A 267 -7.38 -0.65 23.72
C THR A 267 -7.82 -1.32 22.41
N ASN A 268 -8.18 -2.59 22.52
CA ASN A 268 -8.90 -3.34 21.49
C ASN A 268 -10.39 -3.48 21.84
N ASP A 269 -10.79 -3.06 23.05
CA ASP A 269 -12.16 -3.16 23.54
C ASP A 269 -12.90 -1.81 23.39
N TYR A 270 -13.59 -1.65 22.26
CA TYR A 270 -14.40 -0.46 21.99
C TYR A 270 -15.56 -0.33 22.96
N ASP A 271 -16.29 -1.42 23.20
CA ASP A 271 -17.52 -1.39 24.03
C ASP A 271 -17.15 -1.14 25.51
N GLY A 272 -16.03 -1.70 25.99
CA GLY A 272 -15.49 -1.43 27.31
C GLY A 272 -15.07 0.03 27.47
N ALA A 273 -14.47 0.65 26.47
CA ALA A 273 -14.12 2.07 26.49
C ALA A 273 -15.38 2.96 26.54
N ILE A 274 -16.43 2.64 25.77
CA ILE A 274 -17.71 3.36 25.82
C ILE A 274 -18.36 3.22 27.22
N ALA A 275 -18.31 2.04 27.82
CA ALA A 275 -18.82 1.80 29.17
C ALA A 275 -18.06 2.61 30.25
N GLN A 276 -16.80 2.94 30.00
CA GLN A 276 -15.97 3.81 30.83
C GLN A 276 -16.19 5.31 30.58
N GLY A 277 -17.12 5.67 29.70
CA GLY A 277 -17.51 7.06 29.42
C GLY A 277 -16.74 7.71 28.25
N TYR A 278 -15.92 6.97 27.50
CA TYR A 278 -15.33 7.52 26.29
C TYR A 278 -16.39 7.72 25.21
N VAL A 279 -16.30 8.85 24.48
CA VAL A 279 -17.20 9.15 23.38
C VAL A 279 -16.49 9.01 22.04
N PRO A 280 -17.16 8.53 20.97
CA PRO A 280 -16.56 8.38 19.65
C PRO A 280 -16.03 9.69 19.08
N CYS A 281 -14.82 9.66 18.52
CA CYS A 281 -14.28 10.79 17.79
C CYS A 281 -15.08 11.04 16.51
N LYS A 282 -15.55 12.27 16.31
CA LYS A 282 -16.36 12.63 15.13
C LYS A 282 -15.58 12.60 13.81
N ILE A 283 -14.25 12.73 13.85
CA ILE A 283 -13.40 12.74 12.65
C ILE A 283 -13.22 11.32 12.10
N CYS A 284 -12.89 10.34 12.97
CA CYS A 284 -12.62 8.97 12.51
C CYS A 284 -13.79 8.00 12.72
N SER A 285 -14.86 8.40 13.41
CA SER A 285 -16.10 7.61 13.63
C SER A 285 -15.82 6.13 13.96
N PRO A 286 -15.12 5.81 15.06
CA PRO A 286 -14.67 4.44 15.38
C PRO A 286 -15.85 3.45 15.54
N GLU A 287 -17.05 3.92 15.86
CA GLU A 287 -18.27 3.11 15.99
C GLU A 287 -18.68 2.41 14.68
N LYS A 288 -18.35 2.98 13.51
CA LYS A 288 -18.68 2.37 12.21
C LYS A 288 -17.93 1.07 12.01
N ARG A 289 -16.64 1.02 12.41
CA ARG A 289 -15.85 -0.20 12.34
C ARG A 289 -16.37 -1.28 13.28
N ASN A 290 -16.68 -0.91 14.52
CA ASN A 290 -17.21 -1.86 15.49
C ASN A 290 -18.53 -2.52 15.05
N ARG A 291 -19.44 -1.77 14.41
CA ARG A 291 -20.68 -2.35 13.82
C ARG A 291 -20.40 -3.37 12.73
N TYR A 292 -19.41 -3.09 11.88
CA TYR A 292 -19.00 -3.99 10.82
C TYR A 292 -18.39 -5.30 11.36
N GLU A 293 -17.48 -5.22 12.32
CA GLU A 293 -16.88 -6.37 12.97
C GLU A 293 -17.91 -7.24 13.71
N LYS A 294 -18.88 -6.60 14.39
CA LYS A 294 -20.01 -7.32 15.02
C LYS A 294 -20.87 -8.06 14.00
N ARG A 295 -21.08 -7.49 12.82
CA ARG A 295 -21.85 -8.10 11.74
C ARG A 295 -21.14 -9.32 11.16
N ILE A 296 -19.83 -9.24 10.95
CA ILE A 296 -19.01 -10.37 10.48
C ILE A 296 -19.06 -11.52 11.49
N ARG A 297 -18.83 -11.25 12.77
CA ARG A 297 -18.88 -12.28 13.83
C ARG A 297 -20.25 -12.95 13.96
N LYS A 298 -21.31 -12.25 13.64
CA LYS A 298 -22.68 -12.83 13.64
C LYS A 298 -22.87 -13.78 12.46
N ASN A 299 -22.39 -13.41 11.27
CA ASN A 299 -22.50 -14.23 10.06
C ASN A 299 -21.55 -15.46 10.05
N GLN A 300 -20.59 -15.54 10.99
CA GLN A 300 -19.72 -16.71 11.17
C GLN A 300 -20.25 -17.72 12.20
N LYS A 301 -21.37 -17.41 12.85
CA LYS A 301 -22.02 -18.27 13.87
C LYS A 301 -23.31 -18.92 13.38
N ASP A 302 -23.81 -18.48 12.23
CA ASP A 302 -24.92 -19.09 11.49
C ASP A 302 -24.37 -19.92 10.31
#